data_e45946fc05647104300484b23d457d62
#
_entry.id   e45946fc05647104300484b23d457d62
#
_cell.length_a   1.000
_cell.length_b   1.000
_cell.length_c   1.000
_cell.angle_alpha   90.00
_cell.angle_beta   90.00
_cell.angle_gamma   90.00
#
_symmetry.space_group_name_H-M   'P 1'
#
loop_
_entity.id
_entity.type
_entity.pdbx_description
1 polymer ?
#
loop_
_entity_poly.entity_id
_entity_poly.type
_entity_poly.pdbx_seq_one_letter_code
_entity_poly.pdbx_strand_id
1 'polypeptide(L)'
;MAAPSVTEVSLDQSPWQQLQPLLDTCYPRPPRDVFERVVTASHRRQRLWLARDGEGLLGLVMLSPHSKGGHLDNLAVAPSARGRGIGQQLVQEALLQAVSQEGPAMVSLTTRIPSFFSPFGFQPCGHLADGSTAMLILLSGPADS
;
A
#
# COMPACT_ATOMS: atom_id res chain seq x y z
N MET A 1 -7.95 25.00 -3.92
CA MET A 1 -7.29 23.72 -4.11
C MET A 1 -7.82 22.72 -3.10
N ALA A 2 -8.29 21.59 -3.59
CA ALA A 2 -8.76 20.54 -2.69
C ALA A 2 -7.56 19.89 -2.01
N ALA A 3 -7.68 19.62 -0.71
CA ALA A 3 -6.66 18.84 0.00
C ALA A 3 -6.68 17.40 -0.51
N PRO A 4 -5.53 16.72 -0.54
CA PRO A 4 -5.51 15.32 -0.91
C PRO A 4 -6.35 14.50 0.05
N SER A 5 -7.06 13.53 -0.49
CA SER A 5 -7.84 12.59 0.31
C SER A 5 -7.46 11.16 -0.05
N VAL A 6 -7.46 10.30 0.96
CA VAL A 6 -7.19 8.88 0.81
C VAL A 6 -8.47 8.12 1.08
N THR A 7 -8.92 7.33 0.11
CA THR A 7 -10.13 6.53 0.24
C THR A 7 -9.89 5.12 -0.21
N GLU A 8 -10.53 4.18 0.49
CA GLU A 8 -10.52 2.78 0.06
C GLU A 8 -11.53 2.60 -1.06
N VAL A 9 -11.13 1.89 -2.12
CA VAL A 9 -11.98 1.63 -3.26
C VAL A 9 -12.01 0.13 -3.56
N SER A 10 -13.12 -0.31 -4.16
CA SER A 10 -13.25 -1.69 -4.62
C SER A 10 -12.37 -1.92 -5.85
N LEU A 11 -11.69 -3.06 -5.89
CA LEU A 11 -10.88 -3.42 -7.05
C LEU A 11 -11.73 -3.55 -8.31
N ASP A 12 -12.96 -4.00 -8.17
CA ASP A 12 -13.87 -4.15 -9.31
C ASP A 12 -14.23 -2.83 -9.96
N GLN A 13 -14.18 -1.75 -9.19
CA GLN A 13 -14.52 -0.40 -9.65
C GLN A 13 -13.30 0.48 -9.76
N SER A 14 -12.11 -0.10 -9.71
CA SER A 14 -10.87 0.66 -9.72
C SER A 14 -10.61 1.24 -11.11
N PRO A 15 -10.07 2.46 -11.18
CA PRO A 15 -9.74 3.08 -12.47
C PRO A 15 -8.42 2.54 -13.00
N TRP A 16 -8.41 1.29 -13.43
CA TRP A 16 -7.19 0.60 -13.88
C TRP A 16 -6.45 1.34 -14.98
N GLN A 17 -7.18 2.06 -15.83
CA GLN A 17 -6.56 2.86 -16.87
C GLN A 17 -5.67 3.97 -16.31
N GLN A 18 -5.98 4.46 -15.11
CA GLN A 18 -5.15 5.44 -14.42
C GLN A 18 -4.09 4.79 -13.53
N LEU A 19 -4.42 3.65 -12.94
CA LEU A 19 -3.51 2.98 -12.00
C LEU A 19 -2.31 2.37 -12.72
N GLN A 20 -2.51 1.77 -13.88
CA GLN A 20 -1.44 1.11 -14.60
C GLN A 20 -0.32 2.07 -14.99
N PRO A 21 -0.60 3.25 -15.57
CA PRO A 21 0.48 4.20 -15.86
C PRO A 21 1.23 4.66 -14.63
N LEU A 22 0.54 4.83 -13.50
CA LEU A 22 1.21 5.23 -12.26
C LEU A 22 2.16 4.14 -11.79
N LEU A 23 1.73 2.89 -11.80
CA LEU A 23 2.57 1.76 -11.41
C LEU A 23 3.76 1.62 -12.36
N ASP A 24 3.53 1.78 -13.66
CA ASP A 24 4.61 1.69 -14.66
C ASP A 24 5.66 2.77 -14.43
N THR A 25 5.23 3.94 -13.96
CA THR A 25 6.15 5.04 -13.66
C THR A 25 7.00 4.76 -12.43
N CYS A 26 6.40 4.14 -11.41
CA CYS A 26 7.05 3.96 -10.11
C CYS A 26 7.86 2.68 -10.02
N TYR A 27 7.52 1.68 -10.81
CA TYR A 27 8.19 0.38 -10.75
C TYR A 27 8.79 0.04 -12.11
N PRO A 28 10.10 -0.31 -12.14
CA PRO A 28 10.71 -0.73 -13.40
C PRO A 28 10.12 -2.08 -13.80
N ARG A 29 9.10 -2.04 -14.62
CA ARG A 29 8.52 -3.18 -15.35
C ARG A 29 8.14 -4.42 -14.55
N PRO A 30 7.08 -4.40 -13.77
CA PRO A 30 6.34 -5.64 -13.69
C PRO A 30 5.70 -5.86 -15.06
N PRO A 31 5.86 -7.03 -15.69
CA PRO A 31 5.09 -7.34 -16.88
C PRO A 31 3.61 -7.15 -16.57
N ARG A 32 2.90 -6.43 -17.44
CA ARG A 32 1.48 -6.13 -17.23
C ARG A 32 0.66 -7.37 -16.91
N ASP A 33 0.93 -8.45 -17.64
CA ASP A 33 0.19 -9.68 -17.49
C ASP A 33 0.40 -10.33 -16.12
N VAL A 34 1.60 -10.22 -15.55
CA VAL A 34 1.85 -10.74 -14.19
C VAL A 34 1.07 -9.95 -13.17
N PHE A 35 1.10 -8.61 -13.28
CA PHE A 35 0.36 -7.75 -12.37
C PHE A 35 -1.14 -8.03 -12.44
N GLU A 36 -1.70 -8.09 -13.64
CA GLU A 36 -3.11 -8.38 -13.84
C GLU A 36 -3.50 -9.74 -13.27
N ARG A 37 -2.66 -10.76 -13.46
CA ARG A 37 -2.94 -12.08 -12.90
C ARG A 37 -2.94 -12.08 -11.38
N VAL A 38 -1.97 -11.40 -10.77
CA VAL A 38 -1.90 -11.32 -9.32
C VAL A 38 -3.12 -10.60 -8.76
N VAL A 39 -3.47 -9.48 -9.35
CA VAL A 39 -4.63 -8.70 -8.93
C VAL A 39 -5.91 -9.49 -9.16
N THR A 40 -6.06 -10.13 -10.31
CA THR A 40 -7.27 -10.90 -10.62
C THR A 40 -7.41 -12.10 -9.68
N ALA A 41 -6.32 -12.79 -9.40
CA ALA A 41 -6.35 -13.96 -8.53
C ALA A 41 -6.71 -13.61 -7.08
N SER A 42 -6.29 -12.45 -6.61
CA SER A 42 -6.51 -12.04 -5.23
C SER A 42 -7.52 -10.89 -5.07
N HIS A 43 -8.22 -10.52 -6.14
CA HIS A 43 -9.04 -9.30 -6.12
C HIS A 43 -10.13 -9.30 -5.05
N ARG A 44 -10.65 -10.45 -4.69
CA ARG A 44 -11.69 -10.55 -3.65
C ARG A 44 -11.16 -10.28 -2.26
N ARG A 45 -9.85 -10.40 -2.07
CA ARG A 45 -9.21 -10.23 -0.78
C ARG A 45 -8.36 -8.98 -0.70
N GLN A 46 -7.88 -8.52 -1.84
CA GLN A 46 -6.99 -7.37 -1.87
C GLN A 46 -7.75 -6.09 -1.61
N ARG A 47 -7.16 -5.24 -0.79
CA ARG A 47 -7.73 -3.91 -0.48
C ARG A 47 -6.86 -2.86 -1.16
N LEU A 48 -7.50 -1.79 -1.61
CA LEU A 48 -6.85 -0.74 -2.37
C LEU A 48 -7.27 0.62 -1.82
N TRP A 49 -6.28 1.47 -1.58
CA TRP A 49 -6.52 2.87 -1.22
C TRP A 49 -5.93 3.76 -2.29
N LEU A 50 -6.69 4.80 -2.65
CA LEU A 50 -6.25 5.80 -3.61
C LEU A 50 -6.15 7.15 -2.94
N ALA A 51 -5.11 7.89 -3.28
CA ALA A 51 -4.96 9.30 -2.90
C ALA A 51 -5.29 10.15 -4.11
N ARG A 52 -6.16 11.13 -3.92
CA ARG A 52 -6.61 12.03 -4.99
C ARG A 52 -6.68 13.46 -4.50
N ASP A 53 -6.50 14.41 -5.43
CA ASP A 53 -6.91 15.78 -5.23
C ASP A 53 -7.77 16.16 -6.44
N GLY A 54 -9.00 16.58 -6.19
CA GLY A 54 -9.94 16.82 -7.27
C GLY A 54 -10.08 15.59 -8.15
N GLU A 55 -9.72 15.70 -9.42
CA GLU A 55 -9.80 14.59 -10.37
C GLU A 55 -8.46 13.84 -10.53
N GLY A 56 -7.40 14.36 -9.93
CA GLY A 56 -6.07 13.79 -10.13
C GLY A 56 -5.77 12.63 -9.20
N LEU A 57 -5.24 11.55 -9.77
CA LEU A 57 -4.71 10.42 -9.00
C LEU A 57 -3.29 10.76 -8.58
N LEU A 58 -3.06 10.78 -7.26
CA LEU A 58 -1.75 11.12 -6.68
C LEU A 58 -0.96 9.89 -6.28
N GLY A 59 -1.64 8.82 -5.89
CA GLY A 59 -0.96 7.63 -5.45
C GLY A 59 -1.90 6.50 -5.09
N LEU A 60 -1.31 5.34 -4.80
CA LEU A 60 -2.06 4.17 -4.39
C LEU A 60 -1.24 3.29 -3.46
N VAL A 61 -1.91 2.44 -2.70
CA VAL A 61 -1.31 1.36 -1.94
C VAL A 61 -2.29 0.20 -1.87
N MET A 62 -1.78 -1.00 -1.83
CA MET A 62 -2.58 -2.21 -1.71
C MET A 62 -2.21 -2.99 -0.47
N LEU A 63 -3.18 -3.68 0.10
CA LEU A 63 -2.99 -4.61 1.20
C LEU A 63 -3.60 -5.95 0.81
N SER A 64 -2.77 -6.99 0.83
CA SER A 64 -3.23 -8.37 0.63
C SER A 64 -3.50 -8.95 2.00
N PRO A 65 -4.78 -9.11 2.42
CA PRO A 65 -5.07 -9.55 3.78
C PRO A 65 -4.77 -11.03 3.96
N HIS A 66 -4.36 -11.38 5.18
CA HIS A 66 -4.31 -12.75 5.63
C HIS A 66 -4.85 -12.81 7.06
N SER A 67 -4.87 -13.97 7.67
CA SER A 67 -5.70 -14.23 8.85
C SER A 67 -5.53 -13.24 10.01
N LYS A 68 -4.36 -12.62 10.15
CA LYS A 68 -4.11 -11.68 11.25
C LYS A 68 -3.32 -10.47 10.77
N GLY A 69 -3.79 -9.85 9.69
CA GLY A 69 -3.13 -8.67 9.15
C GLY A 69 -3.08 -8.71 7.65
N GLY A 70 -1.94 -8.44 7.10
CA GLY A 70 -1.78 -8.44 5.66
C GLY A 70 -0.37 -8.10 5.21
N HIS A 71 -0.22 -8.10 3.90
CA HIS A 71 1.03 -7.71 3.25
C HIS A 71 0.79 -6.46 2.44
N LEU A 72 1.56 -5.41 2.71
CA LEU A 72 1.43 -4.13 2.04
C LEU A 72 2.20 -4.17 0.72
N ASP A 73 1.52 -3.80 -0.36
CA ASP A 73 2.07 -3.92 -1.71
C ASP A 73 1.84 -2.67 -2.53
N ASN A 74 2.68 -2.49 -3.53
CA ASN A 74 2.42 -1.57 -4.64
C ASN A 74 2.17 -0.13 -4.20
N LEU A 75 2.90 0.33 -3.18
CA LEU A 75 2.86 1.75 -2.84
C LEU A 75 3.48 2.55 -3.97
N ALA A 76 2.72 3.44 -4.54
CA ALA A 76 3.18 4.29 -5.64
C ALA A 76 2.63 5.69 -5.48
N VAL A 77 3.48 6.68 -5.65
CA VAL A 77 3.12 8.10 -5.61
C VAL A 77 3.59 8.74 -6.91
N ALA A 78 2.68 9.48 -7.55
CA ALA A 78 3.00 10.17 -8.80
C ALA A 78 4.20 11.10 -8.59
N PRO A 79 5.14 11.16 -9.55
CA PRO A 79 6.33 12.00 -9.38
C PRO A 79 5.99 13.46 -9.07
N SER A 80 4.93 13.99 -9.67
CA SER A 80 4.50 15.36 -9.43
C SER A 80 3.93 15.58 -8.04
N ALA A 81 3.57 14.51 -7.33
CA ALA A 81 2.97 14.58 -6.01
C ALA A 81 3.94 14.23 -4.88
N ARG A 82 5.18 13.88 -5.21
CA ARG A 82 6.18 13.52 -4.21
C ARG A 82 6.57 14.71 -3.36
N GLY A 83 6.96 14.45 -2.11
CA GLY A 83 7.31 15.50 -1.17
C GLY A 83 6.12 16.15 -0.48
N ARG A 84 4.90 15.65 -0.70
CA ARG A 84 3.68 16.19 -0.09
C ARG A 84 3.10 15.31 1.01
N GLY A 85 3.79 14.24 1.39
CA GLY A 85 3.32 13.33 2.42
C GLY A 85 2.24 12.34 1.95
N ILE A 86 2.05 12.19 0.64
CA ILE A 86 1.00 11.32 0.09
C ILE A 86 1.27 9.84 0.45
N GLY A 87 2.52 9.39 0.28
CA GLY A 87 2.88 8.02 0.62
C GLY A 87 2.65 7.72 2.09
N GLN A 88 2.97 8.67 2.97
CA GLN A 88 2.73 8.53 4.40
C GLN A 88 1.25 8.43 4.71
N GLN A 89 0.42 9.26 4.09
CA GLN A 89 -1.04 9.20 4.29
C GLN A 89 -1.61 7.86 3.84
N LEU A 90 -1.14 7.34 2.70
CA LEU A 90 -1.59 6.06 2.20
C LEU A 90 -1.26 4.92 3.16
N VAL A 91 -0.02 4.88 3.63
CA VAL A 91 0.41 3.83 4.56
C VAL A 91 -0.33 3.94 5.88
N GLN A 92 -0.49 5.15 6.42
CA GLN A 92 -1.21 5.36 7.67
C GLN A 92 -2.65 4.87 7.57
N GLU A 93 -3.33 5.20 6.48
CA GLU A 93 -4.72 4.77 6.30
C GLU A 93 -4.83 3.25 6.18
N ALA A 94 -3.93 2.63 5.43
CA ALA A 94 -3.94 1.17 5.31
C ALA A 94 -3.70 0.50 6.66
N LEU A 95 -2.77 1.02 7.46
CA LEU A 95 -2.48 0.46 8.79
C LEU A 95 -3.66 0.65 9.74
N LEU A 96 -4.32 1.81 9.71
CA LEU A 96 -5.51 2.05 10.52
C LEU A 96 -6.61 1.04 10.20
N GLN A 97 -6.83 0.78 8.93
CA GLN A 97 -7.86 -0.16 8.51
C GLN A 97 -7.48 -1.61 8.85
N ALA A 98 -6.20 -1.94 8.82
CA ALA A 98 -5.75 -3.26 9.24
C ALA A 98 -6.01 -3.50 10.73
N VAL A 99 -5.83 -2.46 11.56
CA VAL A 99 -6.06 -2.55 13.00
C VAL A 99 -7.54 -2.57 13.36
N SER A 100 -8.40 -1.99 12.52
CA SER A 100 -9.83 -1.91 12.83
C SER A 100 -10.53 -3.26 12.82
N GLN A 101 -9.84 -4.31 12.39
CA GLN A 101 -10.33 -5.68 12.46
C GLN A 101 -10.23 -6.20 13.91
N GLU A 102 -10.33 -7.48 14.10
CA GLU A 102 -10.43 -8.08 15.43
C GLU A 102 -9.06 -8.37 16.03
N GLY A 103 -8.62 -7.54 16.96
CA GLY A 103 -7.41 -7.79 17.73
C GLY A 103 -6.12 -7.38 17.03
N PRO A 104 -4.97 -7.87 17.53
CA PRO A 104 -3.67 -7.48 16.98
C PRO A 104 -3.49 -7.94 15.55
N ALA A 105 -2.81 -7.12 14.78
CA ALA A 105 -2.55 -7.40 13.37
C ALA A 105 -1.06 -7.33 13.10
N MET A 106 -0.59 -8.17 12.19
CA MET A 106 0.78 -8.12 11.69
C MET A 106 0.74 -7.70 10.24
N VAL A 107 1.45 -6.62 9.90
CA VAL A 107 1.58 -6.16 8.53
C VAL A 107 3.03 -6.32 8.10
N SER A 108 3.24 -6.95 6.96
CA SER A 108 4.57 -7.17 6.40
C SER A 108 4.69 -6.45 5.06
N LEU A 109 5.93 -6.24 4.64
CA LEU A 109 6.23 -5.69 3.32
C LEU A 109 7.65 -6.03 2.92
N THR A 110 7.97 -5.84 1.65
CA THR A 110 9.35 -5.83 1.18
C THR A 110 9.60 -4.50 0.48
N THR A 111 10.78 -3.93 0.68
CA THR A 111 11.06 -2.59 0.16
C THR A 111 12.54 -2.40 -0.14
N ARG A 112 12.83 -1.53 -1.08
CA ARG A 112 14.20 -1.04 -1.33
C ARG A 112 14.48 0.26 -0.59
N ILE A 113 13.48 0.81 0.12
CA ILE A 113 13.61 2.06 0.86
C ILE A 113 13.15 1.88 2.31
N PRO A 114 13.85 1.03 3.09
CA PRO A 114 13.40 0.75 4.46
C PRO A 114 13.31 1.98 5.34
N SER A 115 14.11 3.01 5.09
CA SER A 115 14.07 4.24 5.86
C SER A 115 12.73 4.98 5.74
N PHE A 116 11.98 4.78 4.65
CA PHE A 116 10.65 5.35 4.53
C PHE A 116 9.66 4.70 5.50
N PHE A 117 9.81 3.40 5.74
CA PHE A 117 8.86 2.63 6.55
C PHE A 117 9.23 2.58 8.04
N SER A 118 10.50 2.77 8.39
CA SER A 118 10.93 2.74 9.79
C SER A 118 10.17 3.70 10.70
N PRO A 119 9.86 4.94 10.27
CA PRO A 119 9.12 5.87 11.14
C PRO A 119 7.71 5.41 11.50
N PHE A 120 7.11 4.51 10.73
CA PHE A 120 5.79 3.95 11.07
C PHE A 120 5.89 2.87 12.16
N GLY A 121 7.09 2.38 12.46
CA GLY A 121 7.31 1.30 13.41
C GLY A 121 7.65 -0.03 12.75
N PHE A 122 7.76 -0.07 11.43
CA PHE A 122 8.22 -1.30 10.75
C PHE A 122 9.65 -1.62 11.12
N GLN A 123 9.91 -2.89 11.37
CA GLN A 123 11.24 -3.39 11.72
C GLN A 123 11.74 -4.34 10.66
N PRO A 124 13.03 -4.27 10.30
CA PRO A 124 13.56 -5.23 9.33
C PRO A 124 13.55 -6.63 9.93
N CYS A 125 13.17 -7.60 9.12
CA CYS A 125 13.12 -9.00 9.54
C CYS A 125 13.87 -9.92 8.57
N GLY A 126 14.46 -9.38 7.51
CA GLY A 126 15.26 -10.18 6.59
C GLY A 126 15.68 -9.36 5.38
N HIS A 127 16.60 -9.93 4.61
CA HIS A 127 17.07 -9.34 3.37
C HIS A 127 16.91 -10.36 2.25
N LEU A 128 16.45 -9.90 1.10
CA LEU A 128 16.26 -10.77 -0.06
C LEU A 128 17.46 -10.67 -1.00
N ALA A 129 17.57 -11.66 -1.88
CA ALA A 129 18.69 -11.74 -2.80
C ALA A 129 18.76 -10.56 -3.78
N ASP A 130 17.61 -9.91 -4.04
CA ASP A 130 17.54 -8.77 -4.93
C ASP A 130 17.93 -7.44 -4.28
N GLY A 131 18.34 -7.47 -3.01
CA GLY A 131 18.72 -6.28 -2.26
C GLY A 131 17.58 -5.61 -1.51
N SER A 132 16.37 -6.12 -1.62
CA SER A 132 15.26 -5.56 -0.84
C SER A 132 15.28 -6.06 0.60
N THR A 133 14.60 -5.32 1.47
CA THR A 133 14.50 -5.62 2.90
C THR A 133 13.06 -6.03 3.20
N ALA A 134 12.90 -7.16 3.89
CA ALA A 134 11.62 -7.55 4.43
C ALA A 134 11.42 -6.87 5.78
N MET A 135 10.23 -6.31 5.99
CA MET A 135 9.90 -5.59 7.21
C MET A 135 8.54 -6.03 7.73
N LEU A 136 8.34 -5.88 9.04
CA LEU A 136 7.03 -6.13 9.63
C LEU A 136 6.76 -5.15 10.77
N ILE A 137 5.47 -4.97 11.04
CA ILE A 137 4.99 -4.22 12.19
C ILE A 137 3.88 -5.02 12.86
N LEU A 138 3.88 -4.98 14.19
CA LEU A 138 2.80 -5.55 14.99
C LEU A 138 1.94 -4.40 15.49
N LEU A 139 0.66 -4.46 15.16
CA LEU A 139 -0.28 -3.41 15.50
C LEU A 139 -1.21 -3.91 16.61
N SER A 140 -1.35 -3.11 17.66
CA SER A 140 -2.29 -3.42 18.74
C SER A 140 -3.70 -3.06 18.30
N GLY A 141 -4.66 -3.91 18.67
CA GLY A 141 -6.05 -3.61 18.39
C GLY A 141 -6.54 -2.41 19.21
N PRO A 142 -7.62 -1.77 18.75
CA PRO A 142 -8.12 -0.56 19.42
C PRO A 142 -8.73 -0.85 20.78
N ALA A 143 -8.94 -2.09 21.12
CA ALA A 143 -9.63 -2.46 22.35
C ALA A 143 -8.74 -2.49 23.59
N ASP A 144 -7.47 -2.15 23.46
CA ASP A 144 -6.51 -2.23 24.55
C ASP A 144 -6.42 -0.95 25.36
N SER A 145 -7.38 -0.15 25.25
CA SER A 145 -7.43 1.06 26.05
C SER A 145 -7.77 0.77 27.50
#